data_2606923060f2a68c0dac0c3974e522e6
#
_entry.id   2606923060f2a68c0dac0c3974e522e6
#
_cell.length_a   1.000
_cell.length_b   1.000
_cell.length_c   1.000
_cell.angle_alpha   90.00
_cell.angle_beta   90.00
_cell.angle_gamma   90.00
#
_symmetry.space_group_name_H-M   'P 1'
#
loop_
_entity.id
_entity.type
_entity.pdbx_description
1 polymer ?
#
loop_
_entity_poly.entity_id
_entity_poly.type
_entity_poly.pdbx_seq_one_letter_code
_entity_poly.pdbx_strand_id
1 'polypeptide(L)'
;MKTQMTIPYFTIDAPYELAYRNNGTSSPARPHTHNALEIYLTMSDLPDVLLDDTVSSVSKGSLIIIPPHHVHQLFNQKLTIYERYVLNINSDWLYTVLGAGSGLMPYADPAFSPAILRLSPTGLTGLCSQLDHYLQLHPQPSLSA
;
A
#
# COMPACT_ATOMS: atom_id res chain seq x y z
N MET A 1 10.87 -4.89 34.13
CA MET A 1 9.60 -5.08 33.40
C MET A 1 9.78 -4.78 31.94
N LYS A 2 9.58 -5.75 31.10
CA LYS A 2 9.63 -5.52 29.64
C LYS A 2 8.33 -4.82 29.22
N THR A 3 8.43 -3.59 28.74
CA THR A 3 7.30 -2.93 28.12
C THR A 3 6.99 -3.64 26.81
N GLN A 4 5.84 -4.29 26.72
CA GLN A 4 5.37 -4.85 25.46
C GLN A 4 4.97 -3.71 24.54
N MET A 5 5.66 -3.59 23.40
CA MET A 5 5.23 -2.67 22.35
C MET A 5 4.04 -3.28 21.62
N THR A 6 2.89 -2.62 21.76
CA THR A 6 1.69 -3.01 21.00
C THR A 6 1.80 -2.41 19.60
N ILE A 7 1.74 -3.26 18.58
CA ILE A 7 1.70 -2.81 17.20
C ILE A 7 0.25 -2.42 16.87
N PRO A 8 0.00 -1.16 16.43
CA PRO A 8 -1.34 -0.73 16.07
C PRO A 8 -1.92 -1.57 14.94
N TYR A 9 -3.20 -1.88 15.06
CA TYR A 9 -3.99 -2.55 14.04
C TYR A 9 -5.11 -1.62 13.59
N PHE A 10 -5.19 -1.37 12.28
CA PHE A 10 -6.22 -0.54 11.69
C PHE A 10 -7.23 -1.39 10.92
N THR A 11 -8.49 -1.03 11.00
CA THR A 11 -9.56 -1.69 10.29
C THR A 11 -9.98 -0.85 9.09
N ILE A 12 -10.07 -1.49 7.93
CA ILE A 12 -10.59 -0.87 6.71
C ILE A 12 -11.95 -1.49 6.43
N ASP A 13 -13.03 -0.70 6.57
CA ASP A 13 -14.40 -1.19 6.43
C ASP A 13 -14.91 -1.11 4.99
N ALA A 14 -14.43 -0.13 4.21
CA ALA A 14 -14.78 -0.03 2.80
C ALA A 14 -14.26 -1.25 2.02
N PRO A 15 -14.95 -1.69 0.94
CA PRO A 15 -14.45 -2.78 0.11
C PRO A 15 -13.05 -2.52 -0.43
N TYR A 16 -12.81 -1.31 -0.90
CA TYR A 16 -11.48 -0.85 -1.30
C TYR A 16 -11.40 0.67 -1.23
N GLU A 17 -10.18 1.17 -1.18
CA GLU A 17 -9.88 2.60 -1.23
C GLU A 17 -8.69 2.80 -2.16
N LEU A 18 -8.85 3.66 -3.17
CA LEU A 18 -7.76 4.07 -4.06
C LEU A 18 -7.56 5.57 -3.93
N ALA A 19 -6.34 5.98 -3.68
CA ALA A 19 -5.98 7.39 -3.54
C ALA A 19 -4.67 7.70 -4.25
N TYR A 20 -4.57 8.90 -4.79
CA TYR A 20 -3.30 9.52 -5.20
C TYR A 20 -2.88 10.51 -4.12
N ARG A 21 -1.62 10.45 -3.71
CA ARG A 21 -1.06 11.34 -2.69
C ARG A 21 0.31 11.84 -3.11
N ASN A 22 0.63 13.06 -2.71
CA ASN A 22 1.93 13.67 -3.04
C ASN A 22 2.63 14.31 -1.84
N ASN A 23 2.10 14.12 -0.63
CA ASN A 23 2.72 14.67 0.58
C ASN A 23 3.49 13.60 1.37
N GLY A 24 4.50 14.05 2.14
CA GLY A 24 5.35 13.14 2.90
C GLY A 24 4.81 12.74 4.28
N THR A 25 3.70 13.35 4.75
CA THR A 25 3.30 13.26 6.16
C THR A 25 2.04 12.44 6.42
N SER A 26 1.45 11.79 5.41
CA SER A 26 0.13 11.15 5.54
C SER A 26 0.17 9.71 6.05
N SER A 27 1.34 9.11 6.20
CA SER A 27 1.47 7.73 6.69
C SER A 27 1.66 7.71 8.19
N PRO A 28 1.18 6.66 8.90
CA PRO A 28 1.51 6.49 10.31
C PRO A 28 3.03 6.50 10.51
N ALA A 29 3.50 7.21 11.55
CA ALA A 29 4.91 7.38 11.84
C ALA A 29 5.51 6.19 12.62
N ARG A 30 4.86 5.04 12.62
CA ARG A 30 5.29 3.84 13.35
C ARG A 30 4.84 2.57 12.64
N PRO A 31 5.45 1.41 12.94
CA PRO A 31 5.01 0.13 12.42
C PRO A 31 3.55 -0.14 12.77
N HIS A 32 2.80 -0.69 11.82
CA HIS A 32 1.38 -0.99 11.98
C HIS A 32 0.95 -2.15 11.10
N THR A 33 -0.26 -2.66 11.35
CA THR A 33 -0.91 -3.69 10.55
C THR A 33 -2.35 -3.29 10.25
N HIS A 34 -2.96 -3.94 9.26
CA HIS A 34 -4.38 -3.80 8.97
C HIS A 34 -4.94 -5.02 8.23
N ASN A 35 -6.28 -5.06 8.06
CA ASN A 35 -7.02 -6.15 7.47
C ASN A 35 -7.18 -6.05 5.95
N ALA A 36 -6.25 -5.40 5.29
CA ALA A 36 -6.34 -5.15 3.86
C ALA A 36 -5.06 -5.55 3.14
N LEU A 37 -5.20 -5.99 1.89
CA LEU A 37 -4.11 -5.99 0.94
C LEU A 37 -3.80 -4.54 0.59
N GLU A 38 -2.57 -4.11 0.78
CA GLU A 38 -2.14 -2.76 0.45
C GLU A 38 -1.13 -2.79 -0.68
N ILE A 39 -1.38 -1.95 -1.68
CA ILE A 39 -0.49 -1.82 -2.83
C ILE A 39 -0.14 -0.35 -2.99
N TYR A 40 1.17 -0.05 -2.96
CA TYR A 40 1.70 1.25 -3.30
C TYR A 40 2.34 1.20 -4.68
N LEU A 41 1.99 2.16 -5.53
CA LEU A 41 2.78 2.47 -6.72
C LEU A 41 3.55 3.75 -6.40
N THR A 42 4.86 3.61 -6.18
CA THR A 42 5.67 4.77 -5.83
C THR A 42 6.16 5.50 -7.08
N MET A 43 5.84 6.79 -7.16
CA MET A 43 6.24 7.71 -8.23
C MET A 43 7.43 8.56 -7.82
N SER A 44 7.94 8.37 -6.62
CA SER A 44 9.13 9.02 -6.07
C SER A 44 9.98 7.98 -5.38
N ASP A 45 11.27 8.24 -5.23
CA ASP A 45 12.14 7.37 -4.45
C ASP A 45 11.74 7.42 -2.98
N LEU A 46 11.70 6.27 -2.33
CA LEU A 46 11.44 6.12 -0.91
C LEU A 46 12.71 5.56 -0.26
N PRO A 47 13.38 6.33 0.63
CA PRO A 47 14.64 5.90 1.22
C PRO A 47 14.56 4.60 1.98
N ASP A 48 13.50 4.43 2.78
CA ASP A 48 13.33 3.25 3.61
C ASP A 48 11.86 2.85 3.70
N VAL A 49 11.61 1.55 3.66
CA VAL A 49 10.34 0.93 4.00
C VAL A 49 10.59 -0.30 4.87
N LEU A 50 9.84 -0.41 5.95
CA LEU A 50 9.84 -1.60 6.79
C LEU A 50 8.75 -2.54 6.29
N LEU A 51 9.13 -3.78 5.96
CA LEU A 51 8.23 -4.87 5.60
C LEU A 51 8.57 -6.06 6.47
N ASP A 52 7.69 -6.38 7.43
CA ASP A 52 7.93 -7.35 8.50
C ASP A 52 9.17 -6.98 9.33
N ASP A 53 10.30 -7.65 9.13
CA ASP A 53 11.54 -7.41 9.83
C ASP A 53 12.65 -6.84 8.94
N THR A 54 12.34 -6.49 7.70
CA THR A 54 13.31 -6.06 6.70
C THR A 54 13.09 -4.61 6.30
N VAL A 55 14.16 -3.82 6.32
CA VAL A 55 14.14 -2.44 5.83
C VAL A 55 14.82 -2.39 4.46
N SER A 56 14.15 -1.78 3.49
CA SER A 56 14.61 -1.70 2.11
C SER A 56 14.41 -0.30 1.55
N SER A 57 15.26 0.09 0.59
CA SER A 57 15.05 1.28 -0.24
C SER A 57 14.17 0.91 -1.43
N VAL A 58 13.33 1.83 -1.88
CA VAL A 58 12.42 1.61 -3.00
C VAL A 58 12.60 2.72 -4.02
N SER A 59 12.90 2.33 -5.27
CA SER A 59 13.07 3.29 -6.36
C SER A 59 11.71 3.68 -6.94
N LYS A 60 11.64 4.89 -7.47
CA LYS A 60 10.51 5.35 -8.29
C LYS A 60 10.13 4.29 -9.33
N GLY A 61 8.83 4.06 -9.50
CA GLY A 61 8.32 3.10 -10.48
C GLY A 61 8.23 1.67 -9.97
N SER A 62 8.15 1.50 -8.65
CA SER A 62 8.01 0.19 -8.01
C SER A 62 6.62 0.00 -7.43
N LEU A 63 6.17 -1.26 -7.37
CA LEU A 63 5.01 -1.67 -6.60
C LEU A 63 5.47 -2.28 -5.29
N ILE A 64 4.91 -1.80 -4.19
CA ILE A 64 5.07 -2.42 -2.87
C ILE A 64 3.76 -3.14 -2.58
N ILE A 65 3.82 -4.46 -2.44
CA ILE A 65 2.65 -5.31 -2.19
C ILE A 65 2.75 -5.83 -0.77
N ILE A 66 1.76 -5.50 0.05
CA ILE A 66 1.72 -5.86 1.47
C ILE A 66 0.46 -6.67 1.73
N PRO A 67 0.56 -8.00 1.87
CA PRO A 67 -0.59 -8.83 2.22
C PRO A 67 -1.17 -8.42 3.59
N PRO A 68 -2.45 -8.77 3.88
CA PRO A 68 -3.07 -8.42 5.16
C PRO A 68 -2.27 -8.90 6.36
N HIS A 69 -2.30 -8.13 7.43
CA HIS A 69 -1.72 -8.45 8.75
C HIS A 69 -0.19 -8.41 8.83
N HIS A 70 0.51 -8.04 7.75
CA HIS A 70 1.96 -7.86 7.80
C HIS A 70 2.31 -6.50 8.39
N VAL A 71 3.30 -6.47 9.27
CA VAL A 71 3.83 -5.22 9.87
C VAL A 71 4.55 -4.43 8.80
N HIS A 72 4.24 -3.15 8.69
CA HIS A 72 4.91 -2.27 7.72
C HIS A 72 4.93 -0.83 8.20
N GLN A 73 5.88 -0.07 7.66
CA GLN A 73 5.99 1.37 7.84
C GLN A 73 6.76 1.97 6.66
N LEU A 74 6.22 3.04 6.08
CA LEU A 74 6.93 3.85 5.09
C LEU A 74 7.62 5.00 5.81
N PHE A 75 8.94 5.16 5.61
CA PHE A 75 9.71 6.22 6.26
C PHE A 75 9.76 7.45 5.34
N ASN A 76 8.61 8.12 5.21
CA ASN A 76 8.42 9.26 4.31
C ASN A 76 8.21 10.60 5.04
N GLN A 77 8.30 10.64 6.37
CA GLN A 77 7.98 11.84 7.16
C GLN A 77 8.93 13.00 6.90
N LYS A 78 10.18 12.71 6.48
CA LYS A 78 11.18 13.73 6.16
C LYS A 78 11.10 14.21 4.72
N LEU A 79 10.26 13.59 3.89
CA LEU A 79 10.09 13.97 2.50
C LEU A 79 9.02 15.07 2.40
N THR A 80 9.35 16.15 1.71
CA THR A 80 8.39 17.21 1.43
C THR A 80 7.35 16.72 0.42
N ILE A 81 7.79 15.99 -0.59
CA ILE A 81 6.94 15.39 -1.62
C ILE A 81 7.23 13.90 -1.67
N TYR A 82 6.18 13.11 -1.56
CA TYR A 82 6.23 11.68 -1.80
C TYR A 82 5.03 11.29 -2.64
N GLU A 83 5.23 11.22 -3.96
CA GLU A 83 4.17 10.94 -4.92
C GLU A 83 3.92 9.44 -5.03
N ARG A 84 2.67 9.03 -4.88
CA ARG A 84 2.27 7.64 -4.93
C ARG A 84 0.79 7.44 -5.17
N TYR A 85 0.44 6.27 -5.68
CA TYR A 85 -0.92 5.74 -5.62
C TYR A 85 -0.98 4.71 -4.50
N VAL A 86 -2.06 4.71 -3.74
CA VAL A 86 -2.28 3.77 -2.64
C VAL A 86 -3.60 3.07 -2.87
N LEU A 87 -3.57 1.74 -2.93
CA LEU A 87 -4.77 0.91 -3.02
C LEU A 87 -4.82 0.00 -1.80
N ASN A 88 -5.91 0.11 -1.05
CA ASN A 88 -6.22 -0.80 0.05
C ASN A 88 -7.46 -1.59 -0.31
N ILE A 89 -7.41 -2.90 -0.21
CA ILE A 89 -8.52 -3.79 -0.51
C ILE A 89 -8.82 -4.62 0.73
N ASN A 90 -10.04 -4.48 1.27
CA ASN A 90 -10.48 -5.28 2.41
C ASN A 90 -10.36 -6.77 2.06
N SER A 91 -9.71 -7.54 2.93
CA SER A 91 -9.41 -8.94 2.63
C SER A 91 -10.66 -9.81 2.54
N ASP A 92 -11.65 -9.59 3.38
CA ASP A 92 -12.91 -10.35 3.35
C ASP A 92 -13.68 -10.10 2.05
N TRP A 93 -13.76 -8.85 1.63
CA TRP A 93 -14.38 -8.48 0.36
C TRP A 93 -13.63 -9.11 -0.82
N LEU A 94 -12.29 -9.07 -0.80
CA LEU A 94 -11.45 -9.63 -1.85
C LEU A 94 -11.68 -11.14 -1.99
N TYR A 95 -11.72 -11.87 -0.89
CA TYR A 95 -12.02 -13.31 -0.90
C TYR A 95 -13.42 -13.59 -1.47
N THR A 96 -14.40 -12.77 -1.12
CA THR A 96 -15.77 -12.92 -1.61
C THR A 96 -15.87 -12.72 -3.12
N VAL A 97 -15.17 -11.71 -3.66
CA VAL A 97 -15.25 -11.34 -5.08
C VAL A 97 -14.40 -12.26 -5.96
N LEU A 98 -13.18 -12.55 -5.56
CA LEU A 98 -12.23 -13.28 -6.39
C LEU A 98 -12.35 -14.81 -6.25
N GLY A 99 -12.75 -15.28 -5.07
CA GLY A 99 -12.76 -16.71 -4.76
C GLY A 99 -11.36 -17.30 -4.68
N ALA A 100 -11.28 -18.55 -4.22
CA ALA A 100 -10.01 -19.21 -3.90
C ALA A 100 -9.13 -19.54 -5.13
N GLY A 101 -9.69 -19.53 -6.34
CA GLY A 101 -8.98 -19.89 -7.57
C GLY A 101 -8.37 -18.70 -8.33
N SER A 102 -8.50 -17.48 -7.81
CA SER A 102 -7.96 -16.30 -8.48
C SER A 102 -6.43 -16.27 -8.41
N GLY A 103 -5.77 -15.85 -9.50
CA GLY A 103 -4.33 -15.63 -9.52
C GLY A 103 -3.86 -14.49 -8.61
N LEU A 104 -4.77 -13.63 -8.13
CA LEU A 104 -4.45 -12.57 -7.17
C LEU A 104 -4.51 -13.03 -5.71
N MET A 105 -5.12 -14.19 -5.46
CA MET A 105 -5.28 -14.72 -4.09
C MET A 105 -3.95 -14.90 -3.34
N PRO A 106 -2.84 -15.32 -3.96
CA PRO A 106 -1.58 -15.40 -3.24
C PRO A 106 -1.16 -14.09 -2.57
N TYR A 107 -1.40 -12.96 -3.23
CA TYR A 107 -1.03 -11.64 -2.69
C TYR A 107 -1.97 -11.19 -1.55
N ALA A 108 -3.18 -11.72 -1.49
CA ALA A 108 -4.15 -11.43 -0.43
C ALA A 108 -4.04 -12.37 0.76
N ASP A 109 -3.26 -13.44 0.65
CA ASP A 109 -3.07 -14.42 1.72
C ASP A 109 -2.02 -13.91 2.71
N PRO A 110 -2.35 -13.81 4.02
CA PRO A 110 -1.36 -13.41 5.04
C PRO A 110 -0.12 -14.31 5.11
N ALA A 111 -0.20 -15.53 4.59
CA ALA A 111 0.95 -16.46 4.57
C ALA A 111 2.03 -16.03 3.55
N PHE A 112 1.70 -15.16 2.59
CA PHE A 112 2.68 -14.68 1.62
C PHE A 112 3.42 -13.47 2.17
N SER A 113 4.73 -13.39 1.88
CA SER A 113 5.56 -12.27 2.31
C SER A 113 5.28 -11.03 1.47
N PRO A 114 5.46 -9.83 2.05
CA PRO A 114 5.45 -8.59 1.27
C PRO A 114 6.49 -8.64 0.14
N ALA A 115 6.20 -7.94 -0.95
CA ALA A 115 7.05 -7.92 -2.13
C ALA A 115 7.24 -6.51 -2.67
N ILE A 116 8.40 -6.27 -3.28
CA ILE A 116 8.72 -5.04 -4.02
C ILE A 116 9.00 -5.45 -5.46
N LEU A 117 8.18 -4.98 -6.39
CA LEU A 117 8.28 -5.28 -7.81
C LEU A 117 8.61 -4.00 -8.58
N ARG A 118 9.61 -4.05 -9.43
CA ARG A 118 9.95 -2.91 -10.29
C ARG A 118 9.22 -3.01 -11.62
N LEU A 119 8.53 -1.94 -12.00
CA LEU A 119 7.84 -1.87 -13.29
C LEU A 119 8.78 -1.37 -14.38
N SER A 120 8.56 -1.87 -15.61
CA SER A 120 9.18 -1.27 -16.79
C SER A 120 8.62 0.15 -17.01
N PRO A 121 9.34 1.03 -17.73
CA PRO A 121 8.80 2.35 -18.05
C PRO A 121 7.45 2.32 -18.76
N THR A 122 7.27 1.39 -19.69
CA THR A 122 5.99 1.21 -20.40
C THR A 122 4.89 0.71 -19.46
N GLY A 123 5.20 -0.24 -18.60
CA GLY A 123 4.26 -0.76 -17.60
C GLY A 123 3.83 0.33 -16.61
N LEU A 124 4.77 1.15 -16.17
CA LEU A 124 4.50 2.27 -15.26
C LEU A 124 3.55 3.29 -15.91
N THR A 125 3.85 3.72 -17.14
CA THR A 125 3.02 4.68 -17.89
C THR A 125 1.60 4.14 -18.09
N GLY A 126 1.47 2.88 -18.49
CA GLY A 126 0.18 2.25 -18.73
C GLY A 126 -0.65 2.12 -17.46
N LEU A 127 -0.04 1.73 -16.35
CA LEU A 127 -0.74 1.59 -15.07
C LEU A 127 -1.17 2.96 -14.54
N CYS A 128 -0.30 3.96 -14.58
CA CYS A 128 -0.66 5.33 -14.16
C CYS A 128 -1.84 5.88 -14.97
N SER A 129 -1.84 5.65 -16.29
CA SER A 129 -2.93 6.10 -17.15
C SER A 129 -4.27 5.47 -16.72
N GLN A 130 -4.27 4.18 -16.41
CA GLN A 130 -5.48 3.48 -15.94
C GLN A 130 -5.94 3.99 -14.57
N LEU A 131 -5.02 4.20 -13.65
CA LEU A 131 -5.34 4.70 -12.30
C LEU A 131 -5.89 6.13 -12.37
N ASP A 132 -5.28 7.00 -13.16
CA ASP A 132 -5.75 8.37 -13.34
C ASP A 132 -7.15 8.42 -13.95
N HIS A 133 -7.39 7.57 -14.94
CA HIS A 133 -8.72 7.48 -15.57
C HIS A 133 -9.77 7.02 -14.56
N TYR A 134 -9.47 6.01 -13.76
CA TYR A 134 -10.37 5.55 -12.70
C TYR A 134 -10.68 6.68 -11.71
N LEU A 135 -9.67 7.40 -11.25
CA LEU A 135 -9.84 8.49 -10.28
C LEU A 135 -10.66 9.66 -10.85
N GLN A 136 -10.56 9.92 -12.15
CA GLN A 136 -11.41 10.92 -12.83
C GLN A 136 -12.87 10.51 -12.84
N LEU A 137 -13.15 9.21 -13.03
CA LEU A 137 -14.53 8.69 -13.05
C LEU A 137 -15.11 8.53 -11.64
N HIS A 138 -14.26 8.37 -10.63
CA HIS A 138 -14.65 8.15 -9.25
C HIS A 138 -13.94 9.17 -8.34
N PRO A 139 -14.36 10.45 -8.37
CA PRO A 139 -13.71 11.47 -7.55
C PRO A 139 -13.79 11.08 -6.07
N GLN A 140 -12.64 11.09 -5.41
CA GLN A 140 -12.57 10.82 -3.97
C GLN A 140 -13.00 12.07 -3.20
N PRO A 141 -13.71 11.93 -2.07
CA PRO A 141 -13.91 13.07 -1.21
C PRO A 141 -12.53 13.59 -0.77
N SER A 142 -12.38 14.93 -0.76
CA SER A 142 -11.13 15.50 -0.27
C SER A 142 -10.93 15.03 1.15
N LEU A 143 -9.88 14.24 1.37
CA LEU A 143 -9.45 13.90 2.71
C LEU A 143 -8.84 15.18 3.29
N SER A 144 -9.68 15.98 3.93
CA SER A 144 -9.17 16.98 4.84
C SER A 144 -8.40 16.21 5.92
N ALA A 145 -7.11 16.40 5.92
CA ALA A 145 -6.27 15.85 6.97
C ALA A 145 -6.74 16.31 8.35
#